data_07c1cdc223c2bd0aa6009447ffbef4df
#
_entry.id   07c1cdc223c2bd0aa6009447ffbef4df
#
_cell.length_a   1.000
_cell.length_b   1.000
_cell.length_c   1.000
_cell.angle_alpha   90.00
_cell.angle_beta   90.00
_cell.angle_gamma   90.00
#
_symmetry.space_group_name_H-M   'P 1'
#
loop_
_entity.id
_entity.type
_entity.pdbx_description
1 polymer ?
#
loop_
_entity_poly.entity_id
_entity_poly.type
_entity_poly.pdbx_seq_one_letter_code
_entity_poly.pdbx_strand_id
1 'polypeptide(L)'
;MNKVKITLLTILTTAAMTISSFAMEVKVGISGGYSMIEASGTETLKDTSGAVNHTEQAIAVIPSIFLEVGLDNGLAIGVDSVSGSADLAGSNRTRNLDTGGSGDDSGTNVANAEVDGITTVYLIKQFKSGFLVKAGTASADINTKETLSSGTAYGNKSVDGSMFGIGYQMITDSGLFFRTTVENTDFDTINLTGSQVGGTASSFNKIKADVDVAAAKFSIGKAF
;
A
#
# COMPACT_ATOMS: atom_id res chain seq x y z
N MET A 1 2.05 -11.65 -9.79
CA MET A 1 3.31 -11.07 -9.24
C MET A 1 3.89 -10.17 -10.31
N ASN A 2 3.90 -8.87 -10.10
CA ASN A 2 4.27 -7.88 -11.12
C ASN A 2 5.74 -8.05 -11.55
N LYS A 3 6.00 -7.97 -12.87
CA LYS A 3 7.36 -8.08 -13.45
C LYS A 3 8.34 -7.08 -12.80
N VAL A 4 7.85 -5.91 -12.40
CA VAL A 4 8.62 -4.86 -11.70
C VAL A 4 9.11 -5.35 -10.32
N LYS A 5 8.27 -6.03 -9.53
CA LYS A 5 8.65 -6.58 -8.21
C LYS A 5 9.76 -7.63 -8.34
N ILE A 6 9.67 -8.49 -9.37
CA ILE A 6 10.71 -9.51 -9.65
C ILE A 6 12.01 -8.85 -10.10
N THR A 7 11.93 -7.88 -11.01
CA THR A 7 13.11 -7.17 -11.51
C THR A 7 13.82 -6.40 -10.40
N LEU A 8 13.08 -5.72 -9.51
CA LEU A 8 13.67 -5.00 -8.38
C LEU A 8 14.36 -5.94 -7.39
N LEU A 9 13.72 -7.06 -7.05
CA LEU A 9 14.30 -8.07 -6.17
C LEU A 9 15.55 -8.70 -6.78
N THR A 10 15.54 -8.96 -8.10
CA THR A 10 16.70 -9.51 -8.82
C THR A 10 17.85 -8.51 -8.89
N ILE A 11 17.58 -7.23 -9.15
CA ILE A 11 18.61 -6.17 -9.15
C ILE A 11 19.23 -6.01 -7.76
N LEU A 12 18.42 -6.06 -6.70
CA LEU A 12 18.88 -5.91 -5.33
C LEU A 12 19.74 -7.10 -4.88
N THR A 13 19.33 -8.34 -5.23
CA THR A 13 20.13 -9.54 -4.93
C THR A 13 21.43 -9.59 -5.73
N THR A 14 21.42 -9.17 -7.00
CA THR A 14 22.63 -9.10 -7.83
C THR A 14 23.57 -8.01 -7.31
N ALA A 15 23.07 -6.85 -6.91
CA ALA A 15 23.86 -5.80 -6.29
C ALA A 15 24.51 -6.29 -4.99
N ALA A 16 23.78 -7.00 -4.13
CA ALA A 16 24.31 -7.56 -2.88
C ALA A 16 25.46 -8.58 -3.10
N MET A 17 25.47 -9.29 -4.22
CA MET A 17 26.53 -10.28 -4.54
C MET A 17 27.80 -9.66 -5.15
N THR A 18 27.73 -8.45 -5.72
CA THR A 18 28.89 -7.80 -6.36
C THR A 18 29.65 -6.83 -5.43
N ILE A 19 29.20 -6.65 -4.20
CA ILE A 19 29.69 -5.63 -3.25
C ILE A 19 30.95 -6.06 -2.45
N SER A 20 31.64 -7.10 -2.84
CA SER A 20 32.82 -7.59 -2.08
C SER A 20 34.05 -6.69 -2.09
N SER A 21 34.03 -5.52 -2.74
CA SER A 21 35.20 -4.62 -2.84
C SER A 21 35.02 -3.23 -2.24
N PHE A 22 33.83 -2.88 -1.75
CA PHE A 22 33.59 -1.63 -1.02
C PHE A 22 33.12 -2.00 0.39
N ALA A 23 33.51 -1.25 1.41
CA ALA A 23 33.06 -1.42 2.80
C ALA A 23 31.60 -0.95 2.92
N MET A 24 30.69 -1.63 2.22
CA MET A 24 29.25 -1.34 2.24
C MET A 24 28.58 -2.22 3.28
N GLU A 25 27.87 -1.60 4.21
CA GLU A 25 27.08 -2.29 5.21
C GLU A 25 25.77 -2.79 4.57
N VAL A 26 25.45 -4.06 4.73
CA VAL A 26 24.16 -4.63 4.31
C VAL A 26 23.34 -4.93 5.55
N LYS A 27 22.11 -4.43 5.60
CA LYS A 27 21.14 -4.70 6.67
C LYS A 27 19.96 -5.46 6.13
N VAL A 28 19.58 -6.51 6.84
CA VAL A 28 18.38 -7.30 6.58
C VAL A 28 17.57 -7.37 7.85
N GLY A 29 16.24 -7.25 7.73
CA GLY A 29 15.40 -7.32 8.92
C GLY A 29 13.94 -7.59 8.59
N ILE A 30 13.21 -7.85 9.66
CA ILE A 30 11.75 -7.95 9.64
C ILE A 30 11.16 -6.83 10.48
N SER A 31 9.97 -6.40 10.12
CA SER A 31 9.21 -5.41 10.88
C SER A 31 7.81 -5.92 11.15
N GLY A 32 7.24 -5.43 12.23
CA GLY A 32 5.83 -5.59 12.55
C GLY A 32 5.31 -4.31 13.18
N GLY A 33 4.05 -3.99 12.97
CA GLY A 33 3.46 -2.78 13.51
C GLY A 33 1.99 -2.64 13.18
N TYR A 34 1.46 -1.50 13.56
CA TYR A 34 0.09 -1.11 13.25
C TYR A 34 0.11 0.00 12.21
N SER A 35 -0.78 -0.11 11.25
CA SER A 35 -1.09 0.97 10.33
C SER A 35 -2.55 1.40 10.47
N MET A 36 -2.77 2.68 10.34
CA MET A 36 -4.07 3.28 10.10
C MET A 36 -4.12 3.64 8.62
N ILE A 37 -5.09 3.09 7.94
CA ILE A 37 -5.37 3.34 6.53
C ILE A 37 -6.61 4.22 6.48
N GLU A 38 -6.53 5.36 5.84
CA GLU A 38 -7.66 6.22 5.54
C GLU A 38 -7.87 6.25 4.03
N ALA A 39 -9.10 5.95 3.62
CA ALA A 39 -9.51 6.04 2.22
C ALA A 39 -10.68 7.00 2.11
N SER A 40 -10.53 8.07 1.36
CA SER A 40 -11.60 9.02 1.06
C SER A 40 -11.88 9.06 -0.42
N GLY A 41 -13.16 9.01 -0.81
CA GLY A 41 -13.50 8.92 -2.21
C GLY A 41 -14.84 9.53 -2.56
N THR A 42 -14.97 9.85 -3.84
CA THR A 42 -16.20 10.35 -4.44
C THR A 42 -16.58 9.47 -5.61
N GLU A 43 -17.77 8.90 -5.57
CA GLU A 43 -18.39 8.23 -6.71
C GLU A 43 -19.29 9.23 -7.45
N THR A 44 -19.01 9.46 -8.73
CA THR A 44 -19.85 10.24 -9.63
C THR A 44 -20.76 9.30 -10.41
N LEU A 45 -22.06 9.46 -10.25
CA LEU A 45 -23.07 8.61 -10.88
C LEU A 45 -23.31 9.04 -12.35
N LYS A 46 -23.43 8.05 -13.24
CA LYS A 46 -23.59 8.28 -14.70
C LYS A 46 -24.88 8.99 -15.09
N ASP A 47 -25.98 8.69 -14.36
CA ASP A 47 -27.34 9.08 -14.77
C ASP A 47 -27.87 10.30 -14.00
N THR A 48 -27.13 10.77 -13.03
CA THR A 48 -27.48 11.94 -12.24
C THR A 48 -26.25 12.82 -12.07
N SER A 49 -26.43 14.13 -11.95
CA SER A 49 -25.35 15.04 -11.53
C SER A 49 -24.95 14.83 -10.05
N GLY A 50 -25.35 13.70 -9.47
CA GLY A 50 -25.09 13.37 -8.08
C GLY A 50 -23.68 12.80 -7.88
N ALA A 51 -23.07 13.20 -6.77
CA ALA A 51 -21.84 12.62 -6.26
C ALA A 51 -22.08 12.08 -4.86
N VAL A 52 -21.51 10.93 -4.55
CA VAL A 52 -21.58 10.31 -3.23
C VAL A 52 -20.17 10.26 -2.66
N ASN A 53 -19.98 10.91 -1.52
CA ASN A 53 -18.70 10.94 -0.83
C ASN A 53 -18.67 9.88 0.28
N HIS A 54 -17.57 9.18 0.40
CA HIS A 54 -17.30 8.21 1.46
C HIS A 54 -15.91 8.42 2.02
N THR A 55 -15.77 8.22 3.33
CA THR A 55 -14.47 8.13 4.00
C THR A 55 -14.52 6.90 4.90
N GLU A 56 -13.54 6.04 4.76
CA GLU A 56 -13.40 4.82 5.54
C GLU A 56 -12.02 4.80 6.20
N GLN A 57 -11.96 4.22 7.39
CA GLN A 57 -10.71 4.04 8.12
C GLN A 57 -10.60 2.59 8.56
N ALA A 58 -9.40 2.03 8.40
CA ALA A 58 -9.07 0.69 8.84
C ALA A 58 -7.78 0.68 9.65
N ILE A 59 -7.69 -0.24 10.61
CA ILE A 59 -6.45 -0.52 11.33
C ILE A 59 -6.01 -1.93 10.94
N ALA A 60 -4.76 -2.06 10.50
CA ALA A 60 -4.18 -3.32 10.11
C ALA A 60 -2.84 -3.57 10.82
N VAL A 61 -2.54 -4.84 11.08
CA VAL A 61 -1.20 -5.27 11.46
C VAL A 61 -0.40 -5.54 10.18
N ILE A 62 0.76 -4.90 10.06
CA ILE A 62 1.58 -4.94 8.85
C ILE A 62 2.93 -5.62 9.12
N PRO A 63 3.07 -6.92 8.84
CA PRO A 63 4.38 -7.54 8.79
C PRO A 63 5.11 -7.17 7.52
N SER A 64 6.41 -6.88 7.62
CA SER A 64 7.24 -6.62 6.45
C SER A 64 8.63 -7.21 6.59
N ILE A 65 9.30 -7.36 5.46
CA ILE A 65 10.71 -7.71 5.34
C ILE A 65 11.40 -6.59 4.59
N PHE A 66 12.58 -6.21 5.03
CA PHE A 66 13.37 -5.17 4.36
C PHE A 66 14.83 -5.55 4.18
N LEU A 67 15.42 -4.94 3.17
CA LEU A 67 16.84 -4.99 2.87
C LEU A 67 17.34 -3.57 2.66
N GLU A 68 18.49 -3.23 3.25
CA GLU A 68 19.16 -1.95 3.10
C GLU A 68 20.62 -2.17 2.69
N VAL A 69 21.12 -1.31 1.83
CA VAL A 69 22.53 -1.25 1.45
C VAL A 69 23.05 0.10 1.87
N GLY A 70 24.00 0.09 2.79
CA GLY A 70 24.64 1.27 3.33
C GLY A 70 25.49 1.97 2.28
N LEU A 71 25.37 3.27 2.25
CA LEU A 71 26.25 4.21 1.58
C LEU A 71 27.10 4.89 2.66
N ASP A 72 27.96 5.79 2.25
CA ASP A 72 28.79 6.52 3.20
C ASP A 72 27.97 7.40 4.16
N ASN A 73 28.54 7.68 5.32
CA ASN A 73 28.02 8.64 6.30
C ASN A 73 26.64 8.33 6.90
N GLY A 74 26.28 7.03 7.02
CA GLY A 74 24.99 6.60 7.59
C GLY A 74 23.80 6.84 6.67
N LEU A 75 24.06 7.02 5.38
CA LEU A 75 23.05 6.97 4.34
C LEU A 75 22.90 5.53 3.86
N ALA A 76 21.71 5.09 3.56
CA ALA A 76 21.46 3.81 2.91
C ALA A 76 20.27 3.91 1.95
N ILE A 77 20.25 3.02 0.96
CA ILE A 77 19.09 2.76 0.13
C ILE A 77 18.45 1.46 0.60
N GLY A 78 17.15 1.41 0.68
CA GLY A 78 16.43 0.24 1.14
C GLY A 78 15.18 -0.08 0.33
N VAL A 79 14.75 -1.32 0.48
CA VAL A 79 13.46 -1.80 0.02
C VAL A 79 12.75 -2.46 1.20
N ASP A 80 11.49 -2.13 1.39
CA ASP A 80 10.59 -2.74 2.38
C ASP A 80 9.40 -3.35 1.63
N SER A 81 9.05 -4.58 1.95
CA SER A 81 7.89 -5.27 1.35
C SER A 81 6.96 -5.74 2.46
N VAL A 82 5.80 -5.13 2.53
CA VAL A 82 4.70 -5.54 3.39
C VAL A 82 4.00 -6.73 2.74
N SER A 83 3.84 -7.81 3.49
CA SER A 83 3.08 -8.99 3.05
C SER A 83 1.70 -8.97 3.69
N GLY A 84 0.70 -9.32 2.89
CA GLY A 84 -0.70 -9.37 3.31
C GLY A 84 -1.51 -8.22 2.77
N SER A 85 -2.80 -8.29 3.00
CA SER A 85 -3.78 -7.31 2.57
C SER A 85 -4.55 -6.74 3.76
N ALA A 86 -5.10 -5.55 3.58
CA ALA A 86 -5.97 -4.89 4.52
C ALA A 86 -7.24 -4.42 3.82
N ASP A 87 -8.40 -4.81 4.37
CA ASP A 87 -9.68 -4.33 3.88
C ASP A 87 -9.83 -2.83 4.16
N LEU A 88 -10.17 -2.05 3.14
CA LEU A 88 -10.34 -0.60 3.26
C LEU A 88 -11.66 -0.23 3.95
N ALA A 89 -12.70 -1.02 3.76
CA ALA A 89 -14.04 -0.70 4.26
C ALA A 89 -14.39 -1.38 5.60
N GLY A 90 -13.45 -2.07 6.26
CA GLY A 90 -13.70 -2.78 7.53
C GLY A 90 -14.77 -3.86 7.46
N SER A 91 -15.76 -3.75 6.56
CA SER A 91 -16.81 -4.74 6.29
C SER A 91 -17.34 -4.58 4.86
N ASN A 92 -17.88 -5.68 4.32
CA ASN A 92 -18.53 -5.66 3.02
C ASN A 92 -19.72 -4.69 3.00
N ARG A 93 -19.78 -3.84 2.00
CA ARG A 93 -20.96 -3.01 1.71
C ARG A 93 -21.98 -3.86 0.96
N THR A 94 -23.12 -4.08 1.58
CA THR A 94 -24.21 -4.86 1.00
C THR A 94 -25.37 -3.94 0.64
N ARG A 95 -25.81 -3.99 -0.61
CA ARG A 95 -27.01 -3.30 -1.08
C ARG A 95 -27.96 -4.31 -1.69
N ASN A 96 -29.14 -4.42 -1.08
CA ASN A 96 -30.26 -5.16 -1.67
C ASN A 96 -30.91 -4.26 -2.73
N LEU A 97 -31.06 -4.81 -3.93
CA LEU A 97 -31.77 -4.14 -5.01
C LEU A 97 -33.26 -4.36 -4.81
N ASP A 98 -34.02 -3.27 -4.73
CA ASP A 98 -35.47 -3.35 -4.54
C ASP A 98 -36.16 -3.59 -5.87
N THR A 99 -37.07 -4.55 -5.92
CA THR A 99 -37.79 -5.02 -7.11
C THR A 99 -38.99 -4.13 -7.50
N GLY A 100 -39.05 -2.89 -7.01
CA GLY A 100 -40.22 -2.01 -7.13
C GLY A 100 -40.41 -1.28 -8.47
N GLY A 101 -39.56 -1.49 -9.49
CA GLY A 101 -39.68 -0.86 -10.80
C GLY A 101 -39.61 -1.88 -11.94
N SER A 102 -40.24 -1.61 -13.06
CA SER A 102 -40.32 -2.49 -14.24
C SER A 102 -38.99 -2.70 -14.99
N GLY A 103 -37.93 -3.06 -14.28
CA GLY A 103 -36.62 -3.48 -14.76
C GLY A 103 -36.10 -4.56 -13.82
N ASP A 104 -35.62 -5.65 -14.37
CA ASP A 104 -35.21 -6.87 -13.66
C ASP A 104 -33.95 -6.74 -12.76
N ASP A 105 -33.85 -5.70 -11.95
CA ASP A 105 -32.77 -5.51 -10.99
C ASP A 105 -33.12 -6.15 -9.64
N SER A 106 -33.18 -7.48 -9.60
CA SER A 106 -33.32 -8.22 -8.36
C SER A 106 -31.99 -8.83 -7.95
N GLY A 107 -31.65 -8.75 -6.68
CA GLY A 107 -30.44 -9.39 -6.16
C GLY A 107 -29.71 -8.56 -5.11
N THR A 108 -28.55 -9.03 -4.73
CA THR A 108 -27.71 -8.38 -3.72
C THR A 108 -26.37 -8.02 -4.33
N ASN A 109 -25.99 -6.78 -4.20
CA ASN A 109 -24.64 -6.33 -4.51
C ASN A 109 -23.80 -6.29 -3.24
N VAL A 110 -22.64 -6.89 -3.29
CA VAL A 110 -21.64 -6.85 -2.22
C VAL A 110 -20.37 -6.27 -2.80
N ALA A 111 -19.83 -5.24 -2.18
CA ALA A 111 -18.60 -4.60 -2.59
C ALA A 111 -17.69 -4.32 -1.40
N ASN A 112 -16.41 -4.53 -1.60
CA ASN A 112 -15.31 -4.16 -0.70
C ASN A 112 -14.08 -3.82 -1.55
N ALA A 113 -13.08 -3.23 -0.94
CA ALA A 113 -11.77 -3.03 -1.52
C ALA A 113 -10.68 -3.33 -0.49
N GLU A 114 -9.57 -3.84 -0.94
CA GLU A 114 -8.39 -4.10 -0.10
C GLU A 114 -7.14 -3.47 -0.70
N VAL A 115 -6.23 -3.03 0.16
CA VAL A 115 -4.84 -2.72 -0.20
C VAL A 115 -4.02 -3.98 -0.05
N ASP A 116 -3.29 -4.36 -1.08
CA ASP A 116 -2.44 -5.54 -1.08
C ASP A 116 -1.01 -5.20 -1.47
N GLY A 117 -0.07 -5.84 -0.79
CA GLY A 117 1.33 -5.92 -1.20
C GLY A 117 2.05 -4.58 -1.35
N ILE A 118 2.08 -3.74 -0.30
CA ILE A 118 2.83 -2.47 -0.33
C ILE A 118 4.34 -2.77 -0.44
N THR A 119 4.97 -2.18 -1.45
CA THR A 119 6.43 -2.21 -1.63
C THR A 119 6.96 -0.79 -1.63
N THR A 120 7.94 -0.50 -0.77
CA THR A 120 8.54 0.83 -0.63
C THR A 120 10.02 0.78 -0.97
N VAL A 121 10.47 1.67 -1.84
CA VAL A 121 11.90 1.93 -2.10
C VAL A 121 12.24 3.27 -1.46
N TYR A 122 13.28 3.31 -0.63
CA TYR A 122 13.56 4.49 0.17
C TYR A 122 15.04 4.78 0.36
N LEU A 123 15.34 6.02 0.64
CA LEU A 123 16.58 6.45 1.25
C LEU A 123 16.36 6.57 2.77
N ILE A 124 17.36 6.17 3.53
CA ILE A 124 17.39 6.32 4.98
C ILE A 124 18.70 7.02 5.38
N LYS A 125 18.59 8.01 6.23
CA LYS A 125 19.73 8.66 6.89
C LYS A 125 19.69 8.36 8.37
N GLN A 126 20.66 7.62 8.85
CA GLN A 126 20.89 7.39 10.27
C GLN A 126 21.96 8.34 10.80
N PHE A 127 21.67 8.98 11.92
CA PHE A 127 22.59 9.86 12.63
C PHE A 127 23.32 9.09 13.72
N LYS A 128 24.47 9.63 14.18
CA LYS A 128 25.28 9.02 15.27
C LYS A 128 24.52 8.87 16.58
N SER A 129 23.49 9.69 16.79
CA SER A 129 22.59 9.60 17.95
C SER A 129 21.66 8.39 17.94
N GLY A 130 21.57 7.67 16.82
CA GLY A 130 20.58 6.62 16.57
C GLY A 130 19.29 7.12 15.93
N PHE A 131 19.04 8.43 15.92
CA PHE A 131 17.90 9.01 15.20
C PHE A 131 18.04 8.75 13.70
N LEU A 132 16.91 8.57 13.01
CA LEU A 132 16.88 8.36 11.58
C LEU A 132 15.71 9.06 10.90
N VAL A 133 15.89 9.34 9.62
CA VAL A 133 14.85 9.80 8.72
C VAL A 133 14.81 8.92 7.48
N LYS A 134 13.62 8.68 6.95
CA LYS A 134 13.36 7.88 5.74
C LYS A 134 12.52 8.71 4.78
N ALA A 135 12.80 8.59 3.49
CA ALA A 135 11.97 9.14 2.43
C ALA A 135 12.05 8.24 1.19
N GLY A 136 10.95 8.05 0.50
CA GLY A 136 10.92 7.14 -0.63
C GLY A 136 9.62 7.15 -1.41
N THR A 137 9.48 6.17 -2.27
CA THR A 137 8.27 5.90 -3.04
C THR A 137 7.71 4.55 -2.67
N ALA A 138 6.40 4.47 -2.58
CA ALA A 138 5.66 3.24 -2.33
C ALA A 138 4.81 2.88 -3.54
N SER A 139 4.53 1.60 -3.72
CA SER A 139 3.58 1.08 -4.69
C SER A 139 2.71 0.03 -4.01
N ALA A 140 1.41 0.07 -4.25
CA ALA A 140 0.43 -0.88 -3.73
C ALA A 140 -0.55 -1.32 -4.81
N ASP A 141 -1.17 -2.48 -4.62
CA ASP A 141 -2.26 -2.96 -5.46
C ASP A 141 -3.60 -2.75 -4.70
N ILE A 142 -4.54 -2.06 -5.32
CA ILE A 142 -5.91 -1.94 -4.83
C ILE A 142 -6.76 -2.97 -5.54
N ASN A 143 -7.26 -3.93 -4.80
CA ASN A 143 -8.10 -4.99 -5.30
C ASN A 143 -9.56 -4.73 -4.93
N THR A 144 -10.41 -4.61 -5.93
CA THR A 144 -11.87 -4.54 -5.71
C THR A 144 -12.43 -5.94 -5.57
N LYS A 145 -13.21 -6.16 -4.50
CA LYS A 145 -13.90 -7.41 -4.19
C LYS A 145 -15.39 -7.20 -4.34
N GLU A 146 -15.90 -7.54 -5.51
CA GLU A 146 -17.28 -7.26 -5.89
C GLU A 146 -18.01 -8.53 -6.28
N THR A 147 -19.22 -8.69 -5.74
CA THR A 147 -20.20 -9.65 -6.23
C THR A 147 -21.46 -8.87 -6.54
N LEU A 148 -21.69 -8.63 -7.84
CA LEU A 148 -22.73 -7.75 -8.31
C LEU A 148 -23.78 -8.54 -9.13
N SER A 149 -25.05 -8.38 -8.79
CA SER A 149 -26.17 -8.85 -9.60
C SER A 149 -26.46 -7.89 -10.75
N SER A 150 -26.23 -6.59 -10.54
CA SER A 150 -26.36 -5.55 -11.55
C SER A 150 -25.55 -4.30 -11.14
N GLY A 151 -25.46 -3.31 -12.02
CA GLY A 151 -24.83 -2.02 -11.73
C GLY A 151 -23.44 -1.89 -12.31
N THR A 152 -22.55 -1.21 -11.60
CA THR A 152 -21.20 -0.85 -12.07
C THR A 152 -20.15 -1.62 -11.30
N ALA A 153 -19.31 -2.36 -12.02
CA ALA A 153 -18.12 -3.02 -11.49
C ALA A 153 -16.87 -2.18 -11.72
N TYR A 154 -15.92 -2.24 -10.79
CA TYR A 154 -14.64 -1.56 -10.89
C TYR A 154 -13.50 -2.58 -10.91
N GLY A 155 -12.49 -2.32 -11.73
CA GLY A 155 -11.32 -3.18 -11.82
C GLY A 155 -10.26 -2.85 -10.77
N ASN A 156 -9.33 -3.77 -10.59
CA ASN A 156 -8.14 -3.57 -9.75
C ASN A 156 -7.22 -2.49 -10.31
N LYS A 157 -6.51 -1.81 -9.44
CA LYS A 157 -5.61 -0.71 -9.79
C LYS A 157 -4.34 -0.76 -8.95
N SER A 158 -3.18 -0.66 -9.60
CA SER A 158 -1.93 -0.35 -8.91
C SER A 158 -1.81 1.16 -8.74
N VAL A 159 -1.31 1.59 -7.61
CA VAL A 159 -1.11 2.99 -7.24
C VAL A 159 0.29 3.18 -6.69
N ASP A 160 0.91 4.29 -7.05
CA ASP A 160 2.19 4.74 -6.51
C ASP A 160 1.93 5.86 -5.49
N GLY A 161 2.92 6.13 -4.62
CA GLY A 161 2.82 7.16 -3.61
C GLY A 161 4.19 7.56 -3.07
N SER A 162 4.19 8.57 -2.21
CA SER A 162 5.37 9.04 -1.52
C SER A 162 5.35 8.64 -0.04
N MET A 163 6.50 8.24 0.50
CA MET A 163 6.64 7.86 1.90
C MET A 163 7.66 8.75 2.59
N PHE A 164 7.32 9.17 3.80
CA PHE A 164 8.22 9.83 4.73
C PHE A 164 8.13 9.17 6.11
N GLY A 165 9.26 9.05 6.80
CA GLY A 165 9.31 8.46 8.14
C GLY A 165 10.45 8.99 8.97
N ILE A 166 10.26 8.89 10.28
CA ILE A 166 11.27 9.18 11.28
C ILE A 166 11.36 8.02 12.27
N GLY A 167 12.47 7.86 12.93
CA GLY A 167 12.62 6.79 13.89
C GLY A 167 13.92 6.82 14.68
N TYR A 168 14.13 5.74 15.39
CA TYR A 168 15.31 5.52 16.20
C TYR A 168 15.80 4.08 16.04
N GLN A 169 17.11 3.91 15.88
CA GLN A 169 17.75 2.61 15.77
C GLN A 169 18.90 2.50 16.75
N MET A 170 18.94 1.37 17.46
CA MET A 170 20.08 0.91 18.24
C MET A 170 20.70 -0.27 17.53
N ILE A 171 22.03 -0.32 17.50
CA ILE A 171 22.80 -1.44 16.95
C ILE A 171 23.81 -1.91 18.01
N THR A 172 23.95 -3.21 18.14
CA THR A 172 24.94 -3.85 19.02
C THR A 172 26.27 -4.05 18.28
N ASP A 173 27.34 -4.29 19.01
CA ASP A 173 28.67 -4.62 18.43
C ASP A 173 28.63 -5.86 17.55
N SER A 174 27.70 -6.77 17.79
CA SER A 174 27.49 -7.96 16.94
C SER A 174 26.73 -7.65 15.64
N GLY A 175 26.27 -6.40 15.43
CA GLY A 175 25.48 -5.99 14.28
C GLY A 175 23.98 -6.30 14.38
N LEU A 176 23.51 -6.88 15.49
CA LEU A 176 22.06 -6.97 15.73
C LEU A 176 21.51 -5.57 15.99
N PHE A 177 20.39 -5.21 15.36
CA PHE A 177 19.76 -3.92 15.59
C PHE A 177 18.27 -4.03 15.90
N PHE A 178 17.80 -3.02 16.61
CA PHE A 178 16.40 -2.78 16.91
C PHE A 178 16.04 -1.37 16.41
N ARG A 179 14.90 -1.26 15.77
CA ARG A 179 14.45 0.02 15.18
C ARG A 179 12.97 0.22 15.47
N THR A 180 12.61 1.47 15.77
CA THR A 180 11.22 1.93 15.79
C THR A 180 11.08 3.05 14.78
N THR A 181 9.99 3.03 13.99
CA THR A 181 9.68 4.11 13.03
C THR A 181 8.22 4.49 13.10
N VAL A 182 7.96 5.76 12.81
CA VAL A 182 6.64 6.26 12.42
C VAL A 182 6.76 6.73 10.99
N GLU A 183 5.89 6.24 10.13
CA GLU A 183 5.93 6.45 8.68
C GLU A 183 4.56 6.91 8.20
N ASN A 184 4.54 7.82 7.24
CA ASN A 184 3.33 8.19 6.48
C ASN A 184 3.58 7.93 5.01
N THR A 185 2.60 7.31 4.35
CA THR A 185 2.59 7.09 2.91
C THR A 185 1.33 7.72 2.35
N ASP A 186 1.52 8.66 1.44
CA ASP A 186 0.47 9.34 0.69
C ASP A 186 0.48 8.79 -0.74
N PHE A 187 -0.58 8.09 -1.12
CA PHE A 187 -0.72 7.50 -2.43
C PHE A 187 -1.36 8.47 -3.41
N ASP A 188 -0.96 8.37 -4.68
CA ASP A 188 -1.55 9.15 -5.76
C ASP A 188 -3.05 8.87 -5.89
N THR A 189 -3.81 9.87 -6.29
CA THR A 189 -5.26 9.76 -6.49
C THR A 189 -5.62 8.60 -7.42
N ILE A 190 -6.46 7.71 -6.93
CA ILE A 190 -7.00 6.58 -7.66
C ILE A 190 -8.20 7.04 -8.49
N ASN A 191 -8.13 6.82 -9.79
CA ASN A 191 -9.26 7.08 -10.68
C ASN A 191 -9.71 5.76 -11.31
N LEU A 192 -10.95 5.35 -11.03
CA LEU A 192 -11.57 4.16 -11.60
C LEU A 192 -12.76 4.57 -12.46
N THR A 193 -12.86 3.95 -13.63
CA THR A 193 -14.06 4.02 -14.46
C THR A 193 -14.70 2.66 -14.44
N GLY A 194 -15.96 2.60 -14.05
CA GLY A 194 -16.67 1.33 -13.93
C GLY A 194 -17.03 0.73 -15.28
N SER A 195 -17.40 -0.53 -15.25
CA SER A 195 -18.00 -1.27 -16.34
C SER A 195 -19.36 -1.78 -15.93
N GLN A 196 -20.32 -1.86 -16.85
CA GLN A 196 -21.65 -2.36 -16.52
C GLN A 196 -21.69 -3.87 -16.43
N VAL A 197 -22.30 -4.38 -15.37
CA VAL A 197 -22.65 -5.80 -15.23
C VAL A 197 -24.03 -6.03 -15.85
N GLY A 198 -24.11 -6.87 -16.88
CA GLY A 198 -25.39 -7.31 -17.47
C GLY A 198 -26.10 -6.33 -18.42
N GLY A 199 -25.40 -5.39 -19.06
CA GLY A 199 -26.05 -4.43 -19.96
C GLY A 199 -25.16 -3.78 -21.02
N THR A 200 -25.74 -2.90 -21.85
CA THR A 200 -25.09 -2.16 -22.94
C THR A 200 -25.06 -0.65 -22.68
N ALA A 201 -24.59 -0.20 -21.51
CA ALA A 201 -24.52 1.22 -21.25
C ALA A 201 -23.33 1.89 -21.94
N SER A 202 -23.53 3.13 -22.39
CA SER A 202 -22.49 3.96 -23.01
C SER A 202 -21.77 4.91 -22.05
N SER A 203 -22.24 5.02 -20.81
CA SER A 203 -21.63 5.82 -19.74
C SER A 203 -21.55 5.03 -18.44
N PHE A 204 -20.54 5.29 -17.63
CA PHE A 204 -20.25 4.53 -16.42
C PHE A 204 -20.00 5.46 -15.24
N ASN A 205 -20.29 4.97 -14.03
CA ASN A 205 -19.88 5.64 -12.80
C ASN A 205 -18.35 5.74 -12.75
N LYS A 206 -17.87 6.76 -12.06
CA LYS A 206 -16.43 6.99 -11.85
C LYS A 206 -16.17 7.14 -10.36
N ILE A 207 -15.10 6.55 -9.89
CA ILE A 207 -14.58 6.75 -8.53
C ILE A 207 -13.29 7.54 -8.63
N LYS A 208 -13.18 8.56 -7.80
CA LYS A 208 -11.95 9.25 -7.47
C LYS A 208 -11.71 9.04 -5.97
N ALA A 209 -10.58 8.45 -5.59
CA ALA A 209 -10.25 8.17 -4.20
C ALA A 209 -8.80 8.51 -3.89
N ASP A 210 -8.56 8.99 -2.68
CA ASP A 210 -7.26 9.24 -2.10
C ASP A 210 -7.06 8.25 -0.94
N VAL A 211 -5.85 7.71 -0.79
CA VAL A 211 -5.51 6.72 0.25
C VAL A 211 -4.24 7.16 0.96
N ASP A 212 -4.33 7.26 2.27
CA ASP A 212 -3.23 7.57 3.17
C ASP A 212 -2.98 6.41 4.12
N VAL A 213 -1.71 6.13 4.42
CA VAL A 213 -1.31 5.09 5.37
C VAL A 213 -0.33 5.66 6.39
N ALA A 214 -0.75 5.79 7.64
CA ALA A 214 0.12 6.09 8.76
C ALA A 214 0.49 4.81 9.49
N ALA A 215 1.77 4.57 9.76
CA ALA A 215 2.25 3.33 10.37
C ALA A 215 3.23 3.60 11.52
N ALA A 216 3.11 2.81 12.59
CA ALA A 216 4.11 2.69 13.63
C ALA A 216 4.69 1.27 13.59
N LYS A 217 5.99 1.15 13.31
CA LYS A 217 6.68 -0.13 13.11
C LYS A 217 7.77 -0.34 14.16
N PHE A 218 7.91 -1.59 14.57
CA PHE A 218 9.09 -2.10 15.27
C PHE A 218 9.81 -3.09 14.37
N SER A 219 11.13 -2.99 14.30
CA SER A 219 11.96 -3.84 13.46
C SER A 219 13.09 -4.47 14.26
N ILE A 220 13.45 -5.67 13.86
CA ILE A 220 14.66 -6.37 14.28
C ILE A 220 15.42 -6.86 13.06
N GLY A 221 16.73 -6.74 13.07
CA GLY A 221 17.54 -7.15 11.93
C GLY A 221 19.01 -7.28 12.25
N LYS A 222 19.77 -7.61 11.23
CA LYS A 222 21.21 -7.85 11.28
C LYS A 222 21.91 -6.98 10.23
N ALA A 223 22.97 -6.34 10.64
CA ALA A 223 23.95 -5.67 9.81
C ALA A 223 25.20 -6.55 9.59
N PHE A 224 25.71 -6.56 8.38
CA PHE A 224 26.85 -7.35 7.93
C PHE A 224 27.93 -6.46 7.32
#